data_9fd683e6422fe07b9babb884b50abe6e
#
_entry.id   9fd683e6422fe07b9babb884b50abe6e
#
_cell.length_a   1.000
_cell.length_b   1.000
_cell.length_c   1.000
_cell.angle_alpha   90.00
_cell.angle_beta   90.00
_cell.angle_gamma   90.00
#
_symmetry.space_group_name_H-M   'P 1'
#
loop_
_entity.id
_entity.type
_entity.pdbx_description
1 polymer ?
#
loop_
_entity_poly.entity_id
_entity_poly.type
_entity_poly.pdbx_seq_one_letter_code
_entity_poly.pdbx_strand_id
1 'polypeptide(L)'
;SRDGWVFDACPHRGPSIAFDGRGRLYIGWYTEGKDEQPRLFISTSDDQGTTFSAPVALHNATTSLPDNLHMAVHPDGRVVAVWEEVTGVRKRVVMRVSDDRGQTFSPMQTLSSGSKAEHPTVAIHDSGTVALGWTEHAFPHNRIIVQQGQLSRVVTP
;
A
#
# COMPACT_ATOMS: atom_id res chain seq x y z
N SER A 1 -11.19 -10.22 7.18
CA SER A 1 -12.47 -9.55 6.95
C SER A 1 -13.55 -10.59 6.62
N ARG A 2 -14.81 -10.26 6.83
CA ARG A 2 -15.94 -11.14 6.47
C ARG A 2 -16.70 -10.52 5.29
N ASP A 3 -15.96 -10.12 4.25
CA ASP A 3 -16.51 -9.49 3.04
C ASP A 3 -17.13 -10.47 2.06
N GLY A 4 -16.99 -11.78 2.34
CA GLY A 4 -17.59 -12.86 1.54
C GLY A 4 -16.89 -13.13 0.23
N TRP A 5 -15.65 -12.67 0.07
CA TRP A 5 -14.81 -13.04 -1.06
C TRP A 5 -14.48 -14.53 -1.01
N VAL A 6 -14.78 -15.23 -2.11
CA VAL A 6 -14.43 -16.63 -2.32
C VAL A 6 -13.38 -16.66 -3.41
N PHE A 7 -12.21 -17.18 -3.09
CA PHE A 7 -11.09 -17.26 -4.03
C PHE A 7 -10.80 -18.72 -4.37
N ASP A 8 -10.99 -19.09 -5.63
CA ASP A 8 -10.82 -20.46 -6.14
C ASP A 8 -9.56 -20.57 -7.03
N ALA A 9 -8.47 -19.97 -6.58
CA ALA A 9 -7.20 -19.96 -7.31
C ALA A 9 -6.00 -19.83 -6.35
N CYS A 10 -4.78 -19.81 -6.89
CA CYS A 10 -3.58 -19.61 -6.08
C CYS A 10 -3.43 -18.13 -5.67
N PRO A 11 -3.48 -17.79 -4.36
CA PRO A 11 -3.40 -16.40 -3.91
C PRO A 11 -1.95 -15.90 -4.02
N HIS A 12 -1.67 -15.09 -5.03
CA HIS A 12 -0.38 -14.40 -5.15
C HIS A 12 -0.35 -13.05 -4.42
N ARG A 13 -1.48 -12.63 -3.83
CA ARG A 13 -1.68 -11.33 -3.17
C ARG A 13 -1.80 -11.51 -1.66
N GLY A 14 -0.64 -11.53 -1.00
CA GLY A 14 -0.57 -11.62 0.45
C GLY A 14 -0.93 -10.29 1.14
N PRO A 15 -1.27 -10.32 2.45
CA PRO A 15 -1.42 -9.12 3.24
C PRO A 15 -0.07 -8.46 3.51
N SER A 16 -0.09 -7.14 3.75
CA SER A 16 1.03 -6.38 4.28
C SER A 16 0.77 -6.03 5.73
N ILE A 17 1.76 -6.22 6.60
CA ILE A 17 1.64 -6.01 8.05
C ILE A 17 2.79 -5.13 8.54
N ALA A 18 2.48 -4.18 9.44
CA ALA A 18 3.48 -3.34 10.09
C ALA A 18 3.02 -2.91 11.49
N PHE A 19 3.95 -2.45 12.33
CA PHE A 19 3.68 -1.83 13.62
C PHE A 19 4.21 -0.40 13.67
N ASP A 20 3.56 0.47 14.45
CA ASP A 20 4.15 1.74 14.84
C ASP A 20 4.94 1.63 16.16
N GLY A 21 5.63 2.71 16.55
CA GLY A 21 6.41 2.77 17.79
C GLY A 21 5.60 2.69 19.08
N ARG A 22 4.27 2.72 19.01
CA ARG A 22 3.34 2.58 20.15
C ARG A 22 2.68 1.21 20.20
N GLY A 23 3.05 0.30 19.28
CA GLY A 23 2.52 -1.06 19.23
C GLY A 23 1.19 -1.21 18.50
N ARG A 24 0.67 -0.16 17.81
CA ARG A 24 -0.48 -0.31 16.92
C ARG A 24 -0.10 -1.17 15.74
N LEU A 25 -0.89 -2.18 15.49
CA LEU A 25 -0.80 -3.07 14.33
C LEU A 25 -1.58 -2.47 13.15
N TYR A 26 -0.97 -2.51 11.97
CA TYR A 26 -1.57 -2.15 10.70
C TYR A 26 -1.59 -3.38 9.81
N ILE A 27 -2.74 -3.68 9.21
CA ILE A 27 -2.89 -4.75 8.23
C ILE A 27 -3.56 -4.20 6.98
N GLY A 28 -2.91 -4.40 5.82
CA GLY A 28 -3.48 -4.08 4.52
C GLY A 28 -3.69 -5.35 3.71
N TRP A 29 -4.79 -5.43 2.95
CA TRP A 29 -5.11 -6.62 2.16
C TRP A 29 -5.88 -6.28 0.89
N TYR A 30 -5.81 -7.20 -0.05
CA TYR A 30 -6.61 -7.23 -1.25
C TYR A 30 -7.90 -8.02 -1.03
N THR A 31 -8.98 -7.61 -1.65
CA THR A 31 -10.24 -8.37 -1.72
C THR A 31 -11.05 -7.94 -2.95
N GLU A 32 -11.90 -8.82 -3.44
CA GLU A 32 -12.91 -8.52 -4.45
C GLU A 32 -14.32 -8.48 -3.85
N GLY A 33 -14.46 -8.89 -2.58
CA GLY A 33 -15.74 -8.93 -1.90
C GLY A 33 -16.73 -9.90 -2.56
N LYS A 34 -18.02 -9.66 -2.33
CA LYS A 34 -19.11 -10.42 -2.98
C LYS A 34 -19.47 -9.88 -4.36
N ASP A 35 -19.08 -8.67 -4.66
CA ASP A 35 -19.41 -7.94 -5.88
C ASP A 35 -18.29 -8.02 -6.93
N GLU A 36 -17.28 -8.87 -6.67
CA GLU A 36 -16.14 -9.14 -7.56
C GLU A 36 -15.40 -7.85 -8.00
N GLN A 37 -15.40 -6.83 -7.11
CA GLN A 37 -14.70 -5.57 -7.37
C GLN A 37 -13.34 -5.54 -6.66
N PRO A 38 -12.22 -5.44 -7.40
CA PRO A 38 -10.88 -5.36 -6.83
C PRO A 38 -10.70 -4.14 -5.92
N ARG A 39 -10.23 -4.36 -4.70
CA ARG A 39 -10.01 -3.31 -3.70
C ARG A 39 -8.80 -3.61 -2.83
N LEU A 40 -8.20 -2.54 -2.31
CA LEU A 40 -7.27 -2.61 -1.20
C LEU A 40 -7.85 -1.89 0.01
N PHE A 41 -7.77 -2.54 1.14
CA PHE A 41 -8.15 -1.99 2.43
C PHE A 41 -7.00 -2.00 3.41
N ILE A 42 -7.09 -1.14 4.42
CA ILE A 42 -6.28 -1.17 5.63
C ILE A 42 -7.18 -1.13 6.84
N SER A 43 -6.80 -1.86 7.90
CA SER A 43 -7.37 -1.76 9.25
C SER A 43 -6.25 -1.69 10.28
N THR A 44 -6.57 -1.17 11.45
CA THR A 44 -5.63 -1.05 12.56
C THR A 44 -6.16 -1.73 13.81
N SER A 45 -5.24 -2.16 14.68
CA SER A 45 -5.55 -2.74 15.99
C SER A 45 -4.67 -2.13 17.06
N ASP A 46 -5.25 -1.72 18.17
CA ASP A 46 -4.55 -1.19 19.34
C ASP A 46 -4.44 -2.24 20.47
N ASP A 47 -4.95 -3.46 20.26
CA ASP A 47 -5.04 -4.55 21.25
C ASP A 47 -4.38 -5.85 20.77
N GLN A 48 -3.25 -5.70 20.05
CA GLN A 48 -2.42 -6.81 19.56
C GLN A 48 -3.18 -7.76 18.61
N GLY A 49 -4.12 -7.22 17.83
CA GLY A 49 -4.86 -7.98 16.82
C GLY A 49 -6.12 -8.67 17.34
N THR A 50 -6.55 -8.40 18.58
CA THR A 50 -7.79 -8.95 19.13
C THR A 50 -9.01 -8.34 18.46
N THR A 51 -8.99 -7.02 18.26
CA THR A 51 -10.02 -6.28 17.51
C THR A 51 -9.38 -5.38 16.46
N PHE A 52 -10.13 -5.07 15.41
CA PHE A 52 -9.69 -4.21 14.32
C PHE A 52 -10.67 -3.07 14.06
N SER A 53 -10.15 -1.94 13.64
CA SER A 53 -10.94 -0.80 13.16
C SER A 53 -11.79 -1.18 11.94
N ALA A 54 -12.79 -0.36 11.62
CA ALA A 54 -13.44 -0.44 10.32
C ALA A 54 -12.41 -0.28 9.19
N PRO A 55 -12.54 -1.06 8.09
CA PRO A 55 -11.61 -0.95 6.96
C PRO A 55 -11.66 0.43 6.31
N VAL A 56 -10.48 0.99 6.02
CA VAL A 56 -10.29 2.20 5.22
C VAL A 56 -9.83 1.80 3.83
N ALA A 57 -10.48 2.32 2.79
CA ALA A 57 -10.14 1.99 1.42
C ALA A 57 -8.87 2.72 0.97
N LEU A 58 -7.85 1.96 0.58
CA LEU A 58 -6.67 2.47 -0.13
C LEU A 58 -6.95 2.59 -1.64
N HIS A 59 -7.69 1.62 -2.18
CA HIS A 59 -8.10 1.57 -3.58
C HIS A 59 -9.54 1.07 -3.69
N ASN A 60 -10.34 1.74 -4.48
CA ASN A 60 -11.74 1.39 -4.77
C ASN A 60 -12.18 1.80 -6.19
N ALA A 61 -11.23 1.99 -7.11
CA ALA A 61 -11.56 2.33 -8.50
C ALA A 61 -12.07 1.08 -9.25
N THR A 62 -13.03 1.29 -10.17
CA THR A 62 -13.60 0.22 -11.00
C THR A 62 -12.91 0.06 -12.34
N THR A 63 -11.96 0.96 -12.67
CA THR A 63 -11.27 1.01 -13.97
C THR A 63 -9.85 0.45 -13.94
N SER A 64 -9.39 0.05 -12.77
CA SER A 64 -8.03 -0.47 -12.54
C SER A 64 -8.04 -1.57 -11.50
N LEU A 65 -6.99 -2.40 -11.52
CA LEU A 65 -6.80 -3.51 -10.62
C LEU A 65 -5.56 -3.22 -9.74
N PRO A 66 -5.71 -3.15 -8.41
CA PRO A 66 -4.58 -3.04 -7.52
C PRO A 66 -3.93 -4.40 -7.30
N ASP A 67 -2.60 -4.44 -7.18
CA ASP A 67 -1.85 -5.66 -6.91
C ASP A 67 -0.61 -5.38 -6.05
N ASN A 68 -0.04 -6.41 -5.42
CA ASN A 68 1.24 -6.35 -4.70
C ASN A 68 1.35 -5.17 -3.71
N LEU A 69 0.38 -5.05 -2.79
CA LEU A 69 0.42 -4.05 -1.72
C LEU A 69 1.61 -4.27 -0.79
N HIS A 70 2.38 -3.24 -0.56
CA HIS A 70 3.39 -3.17 0.49
C HIS A 70 3.22 -1.90 1.33
N MET A 71 3.44 -2.00 2.64
CA MET A 71 3.31 -0.87 3.57
C MET A 71 4.52 -0.78 4.48
N ALA A 72 4.86 0.46 4.86
CA ALA A 72 5.74 0.74 5.97
C ALA A 72 5.10 1.80 6.89
N VAL A 73 5.39 1.71 8.17
CA VAL A 73 4.84 2.61 9.19
C VAL A 73 6.01 3.22 9.97
N HIS A 74 6.01 4.55 10.05
CA HIS A 74 6.96 5.29 10.89
C HIS A 74 6.58 5.14 12.37
N PRO A 75 7.53 5.19 13.33
CA PRO A 75 7.23 5.06 14.75
C PRO A 75 6.17 6.02 15.30
N ASP A 76 5.97 7.20 14.69
CA ASP A 76 4.91 8.15 15.07
C ASP A 76 3.52 7.80 14.52
N GLY A 77 3.41 6.75 13.66
CA GLY A 77 2.16 6.26 13.10
C GLY A 77 1.85 6.74 11.68
N ARG A 78 2.72 7.52 11.03
CA ARG A 78 2.57 7.84 9.60
C ARG A 78 2.77 6.58 8.77
N VAL A 79 1.90 6.38 7.78
CA VAL A 79 1.87 5.18 6.93
C VAL A 79 2.20 5.55 5.50
N VAL A 80 3.06 4.78 4.85
CA VAL A 80 3.26 4.81 3.40
C VAL A 80 2.79 3.48 2.84
N ALA A 81 1.82 3.51 1.95
CA ALA A 81 1.31 2.35 1.22
C ALA A 81 1.64 2.48 -0.26
N VAL A 82 2.24 1.45 -0.83
CA VAL A 82 2.61 1.35 -2.25
C VAL A 82 2.02 0.09 -2.85
N TRP A 83 1.60 0.15 -4.10
CA TRP A 83 1.08 -1.01 -4.81
C TRP A 83 1.22 -0.86 -6.32
N GLU A 84 0.95 -1.94 -7.05
CA GLU A 84 0.81 -1.92 -8.49
C GLU A 84 -0.61 -1.50 -8.86
N GLU A 85 -0.73 -0.55 -9.77
CA GLU A 85 -1.97 -0.12 -10.38
C GLU A 85 -2.00 -0.62 -11.83
N VAL A 86 -2.87 -1.57 -12.11
CA VAL A 86 -2.98 -2.23 -13.42
C VAL A 86 -4.16 -1.66 -14.18
N THR A 87 -3.89 -1.08 -15.35
CA THR A 87 -4.92 -0.54 -16.26
C THR A 87 -4.65 -1.07 -17.66
N GLY A 88 -5.43 -2.04 -18.09
CA GLY A 88 -5.19 -2.77 -19.32
C GLY A 88 -3.83 -3.46 -19.30
N VAL A 89 -2.94 -3.11 -20.21
CA VAL A 89 -1.58 -3.67 -20.31
C VAL A 89 -0.53 -2.87 -19.50
N ARG A 90 -0.93 -1.76 -18.90
CA ARG A 90 -0.02 -0.89 -18.14
C ARG A 90 -0.04 -1.26 -16.67
N LYS A 91 1.16 -1.36 -16.09
CA LYS A 91 1.37 -1.51 -14.66
C LYS A 91 2.20 -0.34 -14.15
N ARG A 92 1.71 0.35 -13.16
CA ARG A 92 2.38 1.48 -12.54
C ARG A 92 2.53 1.26 -11.04
N VAL A 93 3.61 1.72 -10.49
CA VAL A 93 3.76 1.81 -9.04
C VAL A 93 3.16 3.14 -8.58
N VAL A 94 2.27 3.03 -7.61
CA VAL A 94 1.55 4.16 -7.02
C VAL A 94 1.68 4.14 -5.50
N MET A 95 1.42 5.29 -4.87
CA MET A 95 1.57 5.50 -3.44
C MET A 95 0.41 6.34 -2.88
N ARG A 96 0.08 6.06 -1.61
CA ARG A 96 -0.65 6.97 -0.73
C ARG A 96 0.04 7.06 0.62
N VAL A 97 -0.11 8.20 1.29
CA VAL A 97 0.45 8.47 2.62
C VAL A 97 -0.69 8.81 3.59
N SER A 98 -0.58 8.34 4.81
CA SER A 98 -1.42 8.74 5.93
C SER A 98 -0.58 9.43 7.00
N ASP A 99 -1.03 10.59 7.46
CA ASP A 99 -0.42 11.35 8.55
C ASP A 99 -1.20 11.22 9.87
N ASP A 100 -2.31 10.48 9.87
CA ASP A 100 -3.27 10.35 10.96
C ASP A 100 -3.44 8.91 11.46
N ARG A 101 -2.35 8.14 11.40
CA ARG A 101 -2.31 6.75 11.88
C ARG A 101 -3.26 5.80 11.13
N GLY A 102 -3.39 6.00 9.81
CA GLY A 102 -4.15 5.13 8.93
C GLY A 102 -5.65 5.43 8.87
N GLN A 103 -6.11 6.56 9.42
CA GLN A 103 -7.53 6.94 9.39
C GLN A 103 -7.94 7.53 8.03
N THR A 104 -7.06 8.33 7.43
CA THR A 104 -7.24 8.87 6.08
C THR A 104 -5.96 8.78 5.27
N PHE A 105 -6.08 8.84 3.95
CA PHE A 105 -4.96 8.76 3.02
C PHE A 105 -4.99 9.88 2.00
N SER A 106 -3.81 10.36 1.63
CA SER A 106 -3.60 11.35 0.57
C SER A 106 -4.20 10.88 -0.76
N PRO A 107 -4.42 11.76 -1.75
CA PRO A 107 -4.65 11.34 -3.12
C PRO A 107 -3.57 10.39 -3.61
N MET A 108 -3.93 9.49 -4.53
CA MET A 108 -3.00 8.54 -5.13
C MET A 108 -1.97 9.28 -5.99
N GLN A 109 -0.70 8.95 -5.78
CA GLN A 109 0.42 9.49 -6.53
C GLN A 109 1.11 8.39 -7.34
N THR A 110 1.32 8.61 -8.63
CA THR A 110 2.11 7.69 -9.47
C THR A 110 3.60 7.96 -9.27
N LEU A 111 4.37 6.92 -8.99
CA LEU A 111 5.81 6.98 -8.78
C LEU A 111 6.60 6.59 -10.03
N SER A 112 6.16 5.52 -10.72
CA SER A 112 6.87 5.01 -11.90
C SER A 112 6.56 5.82 -13.15
N SER A 113 7.57 5.96 -14.02
CA SER A 113 7.42 6.63 -15.32
C SER A 113 7.20 5.67 -16.48
N GLY A 114 7.60 4.40 -16.31
CA GLY A 114 7.48 3.37 -17.33
C GLY A 114 6.06 2.83 -17.50
N SER A 115 5.85 2.06 -18.55
CA SER A 115 4.57 1.40 -18.84
C SER A 115 4.38 0.09 -18.08
N LYS A 116 5.46 -0.49 -17.55
CA LYS A 116 5.46 -1.75 -16.82
C LYS A 116 6.42 -1.67 -15.63
N ALA A 117 5.88 -1.34 -14.47
CA ALA A 117 6.57 -1.28 -13.20
C ALA A 117 5.88 -2.23 -12.21
N GLU A 118 6.66 -3.08 -11.53
CA GLU A 118 6.16 -4.20 -10.74
C GLU A 118 6.96 -4.36 -9.44
N HIS A 119 6.37 -5.07 -8.48
CA HIS A 119 6.96 -5.48 -7.20
C HIS A 119 7.47 -4.29 -6.36
N PRO A 120 6.58 -3.33 -6.04
CA PRO A 120 6.96 -2.22 -5.19
C PRO A 120 7.30 -2.67 -3.78
N THR A 121 8.27 -2.00 -3.18
CA THR A 121 8.60 -2.14 -1.77
C THR A 121 8.85 -0.78 -1.16
N VAL A 122 8.64 -0.65 0.14
CA VAL A 122 8.87 0.58 0.90
C VAL A 122 9.49 0.28 2.25
N ALA A 123 10.41 1.15 2.67
CA ALA A 123 10.95 1.17 4.02
C ALA A 123 10.97 2.62 4.54
N ILE A 124 10.79 2.78 5.84
CA ILE A 124 10.83 4.08 6.51
C ILE A 124 11.86 3.98 7.63
N HIS A 125 12.80 4.93 7.64
CA HIS A 125 13.75 5.10 8.71
C HIS A 125 13.15 6.02 9.81
N ASP A 126 13.60 5.89 11.04
CA ASP A 126 13.13 6.68 12.20
C ASP A 126 13.31 8.20 12.03
N SER A 127 14.24 8.62 11.16
CA SER A 127 14.39 10.03 10.77
C SER A 127 13.27 10.55 9.87
N GLY A 128 12.37 9.69 9.43
CA GLY A 128 11.33 9.97 8.44
C GLY A 128 11.80 9.85 6.99
N THR A 129 13.03 9.39 6.74
CA THR A 129 13.49 9.07 5.38
C THR A 129 12.73 7.85 4.87
N VAL A 130 12.15 7.95 3.68
CA VAL A 130 11.45 6.88 2.97
C VAL A 130 12.32 6.39 1.84
N ALA A 131 12.50 5.08 1.73
CA ALA A 131 13.09 4.42 0.58
C ALA A 131 12.02 3.61 -0.13
N LEU A 132 11.91 3.78 -1.43
CA LEU A 132 10.96 3.10 -2.33
C LEU A 132 11.76 2.33 -3.37
N GLY A 133 11.35 1.11 -3.68
CA GLY A 133 12.01 0.30 -4.71
C GLY A 133 10.98 -0.44 -5.57
N TRP A 134 11.27 -0.63 -6.86
CA TRP A 134 10.47 -1.45 -7.76
C TRP A 134 11.27 -1.92 -8.96
N THR A 135 10.74 -2.89 -9.70
CA THR A 135 11.28 -3.33 -10.98
C THR A 135 10.60 -2.57 -12.11
N GLU A 136 11.37 -1.97 -13.00
CA GLU A 136 10.88 -1.37 -14.24
C GLU A 136 11.34 -2.20 -15.44
N HIS A 137 10.37 -2.64 -16.26
CA HIS A 137 10.64 -3.40 -17.46
C HIS A 137 10.84 -2.47 -18.64
N ALA A 138 12.06 -2.43 -19.16
CA ALA A 138 12.44 -1.69 -20.35
C ALA A 138 13.25 -2.62 -21.28
N PHE A 139 12.56 -3.24 -22.25
CA PHE A 139 13.21 -4.16 -23.20
C PHE A 139 14.47 -3.54 -23.83
N PRO A 140 15.60 -4.26 -23.93
CA PRO A 140 15.80 -5.67 -23.55
C PRO A 140 16.19 -5.89 -22.07
N HIS A 141 16.18 -4.87 -21.23
CA HIS A 141 16.66 -4.94 -19.84
C HIS A 141 15.59 -4.62 -18.83
N ASN A 142 15.68 -5.25 -17.67
CA ASN A 142 14.95 -4.84 -16.47
C ASN A 142 15.84 -3.94 -15.62
N ARG A 143 15.23 -2.98 -14.92
CA ARG A 143 15.93 -2.07 -14.01
C ARG A 143 15.31 -2.16 -12.64
N ILE A 144 16.14 -2.16 -11.62
CA ILE A 144 15.69 -1.89 -10.25
C ILE A 144 15.77 -0.39 -10.03
N ILE A 145 14.65 0.22 -9.77
CA ILE A 145 14.56 1.64 -9.43
C ILE A 145 14.52 1.77 -7.91
N VAL A 146 15.32 2.69 -7.39
CA VAL A 146 15.27 3.08 -5.98
C VAL A 146 15.09 4.59 -5.91
N GLN A 147 14.09 5.04 -5.16
CA GLN A 147 13.85 6.45 -4.88
C GLN A 147 13.90 6.68 -3.37
N GLN A 148 14.37 7.86 -2.98
CA GLN A 148 14.35 8.31 -1.60
C GLN A 148 13.56 9.62 -1.49
N GLY A 149 12.87 9.78 -0.37
CA GLY A 149 12.13 10.97 -0.02
C GLY A 149 12.13 11.20 1.48
N GLN A 150 11.48 12.26 1.91
CA GLN A 150 11.32 12.59 3.32
C GLN A 150 9.83 12.75 3.61
N LEU A 151 9.34 12.08 4.67
CA LEU A 151 8.01 12.36 5.20
C LEU A 151 8.03 13.78 5.78
N SER A 152 7.33 14.70 5.13
CA SER A 152 7.15 16.05 5.65
C SER A 152 6.41 15.97 6.98
N ARG A 153 6.93 16.65 8.01
CA ARG A 153 6.12 16.89 9.21
C ARG A 153 5.02 17.87 8.83
N VAL A 154 3.77 17.46 8.98
CA VAL A 154 2.67 18.44 8.97
C VAL A 154 2.87 19.28 10.22
N VAL A 155 3.41 20.49 10.07
CA VAL A 155 3.41 21.50 11.14
C VAL A 155 1.96 21.97 11.21
N THR A 156 1.20 21.41 12.13
CA THR A 156 -0.11 21.98 12.50
C THR A 156 0.15 23.36 13.11
N PRO A 157 -0.45 24.42 12.59
CA PRO A 157 -0.30 25.78 13.13
C PRO A 157 -0.85 25.90 14.55
#